data_222c74fd0b5745624f65bb069de5e35e
#
_entry.id   222c74fd0b5745624f65bb069de5e35e
#
_cell.length_a   1.000
_cell.length_b   1.000
_cell.length_c   1.000
_cell.angle_alpha   90.00
_cell.angle_beta   90.00
_cell.angle_gamma   90.00
#
_symmetry.space_group_name_H-M   'P 1'
#
loop_
_entity.id
_entity.type
_entity.pdbx_description
1 polymer ?
#
loop_
_entity_poly.entity_id
_entity_poly.type
_entity_poly.pdbx_seq_one_letter_code
_entity_poly.pdbx_strand_id
1 'polypeptide(L)'
;MTSMKKCISAALTAVALTIVLTIPATASEAPNDPIRVSSYKGSSLEVGERSGLIIGPSGTDYTVTSSNPDMVAVEQVLSFWVAVAKAEGSAEITASNSTGEHGSVTLTICSATPAVSESPNSGDSIGLTDNLEIRQEMIRLINQTRKANGVPELPVSEALMNAAQLCSNRRYTWHHAPEEGQAAADAGYPYGFGDNLTVFTGTANAAHHAVDNWINSPGHFQTMIDPRCDCIGVGVTQYDGITYCYMFVGIPNSVNFYA
;
A
#
# COMPACT_ATOMS: atom_id res chain seq x y z
N MET A 1 54.27 58.51 -54.69
CA MET A 1 54.91 57.20 -54.93
C MET A 1 54.70 56.38 -53.67
N THR A 2 53.65 55.58 -53.61
CA THR A 2 53.47 54.71 -52.46
C THR A 2 52.76 53.42 -52.93
N SER A 3 53.55 52.36 -52.85
CA SER A 3 53.18 51.02 -53.28
C SER A 3 52.16 50.38 -52.32
N MET A 4 50.98 50.00 -52.82
CA MET A 4 49.99 49.21 -52.13
C MET A 4 50.34 47.72 -52.30
N LYS A 5 50.69 47.08 -51.17
CA LYS A 5 50.80 45.61 -51.10
C LYS A 5 49.44 45.05 -50.82
N LYS A 6 48.91 44.22 -51.72
CA LYS A 6 47.67 43.43 -51.48
C LYS A 6 48.02 42.21 -50.63
N CYS A 7 47.45 42.10 -49.48
CA CYS A 7 47.37 40.85 -48.68
C CYS A 7 46.25 39.98 -49.19
N ILE A 8 46.59 38.79 -49.69
CA ILE A 8 45.67 37.73 -50.03
C ILE A 8 45.48 36.90 -48.75
N SER A 9 44.24 36.92 -48.14
CA SER A 9 43.93 36.09 -47.04
C SER A 9 43.34 34.78 -47.58
N ALA A 10 44.01 33.67 -47.34
CA ALA A 10 43.50 32.34 -47.65
C ALA A 10 42.66 31.86 -46.48
N ALA A 11 41.37 31.70 -46.71
CA ALA A 11 40.48 31.11 -45.77
C ALA A 11 40.60 29.57 -45.81
N LEU A 12 41.14 28.99 -44.74
CA LEU A 12 41.15 27.53 -44.53
C LEU A 12 39.79 27.13 -43.96
N THR A 13 38.96 26.47 -44.77
CA THR A 13 37.74 25.83 -44.32
C THR A 13 38.08 24.49 -43.71
N ALA A 14 38.05 24.42 -42.38
CA ALA A 14 38.16 23.14 -41.66
C ALA A 14 36.79 22.44 -41.68
N VAL A 15 36.68 21.36 -42.43
CA VAL A 15 35.54 20.45 -42.39
C VAL A 15 35.69 19.56 -41.16
N ALA A 16 34.92 19.84 -40.11
CA ALA A 16 34.83 18.96 -38.94
C ALA A 16 33.96 17.78 -39.31
N LEU A 17 34.56 16.61 -39.47
CA LEU A 17 33.86 15.34 -39.63
C LEU A 17 33.40 14.87 -38.25
N THR A 18 32.13 15.11 -37.89
CA THR A 18 31.51 14.58 -36.69
C THR A 18 31.18 13.10 -36.91
N ILE A 19 32.02 12.23 -36.39
CA ILE A 19 31.68 10.79 -36.27
C ILE A 19 30.71 10.65 -35.15
N VAL A 20 29.41 10.46 -35.46
CA VAL A 20 28.40 10.03 -34.50
C VAL A 20 28.64 8.54 -34.26
N LEU A 21 29.31 8.22 -33.16
CA LEU A 21 29.30 6.85 -32.61
C LEU A 21 27.90 6.58 -32.09
N THR A 22 27.06 5.87 -32.86
CA THR A 22 25.88 5.21 -32.34
C THR A 22 26.37 4.02 -31.53
N ILE A 23 26.42 4.20 -30.20
CA ILE A 23 26.54 3.08 -29.29
C ILE A 23 25.15 2.38 -29.34
N PRO A 24 25.08 1.12 -29.77
CA PRO A 24 23.83 0.38 -29.58
C PRO A 24 23.56 0.34 -28.07
N ALA A 25 22.46 0.90 -27.66
CA ALA A 25 21.94 0.64 -26.31
C ALA A 25 21.69 -0.87 -26.25
N THR A 26 22.64 -1.61 -25.72
CA THR A 26 22.36 -2.95 -25.24
C THR A 26 21.35 -2.74 -24.11
N ALA A 27 20.09 -3.02 -24.42
CA ALA A 27 19.11 -3.26 -23.35
C ALA A 27 19.78 -4.30 -22.45
N SER A 28 20.14 -3.87 -21.25
CA SER A 28 20.50 -4.80 -20.18
C SER A 28 19.20 -5.57 -19.94
N GLU A 29 19.12 -6.80 -20.46
CA GLU A 29 18.14 -7.74 -19.98
C GLU A 29 18.40 -7.81 -18.49
N ALA A 30 17.46 -7.28 -17.69
CA ALA A 30 17.45 -7.53 -16.27
C ALA A 30 17.49 -9.06 -16.10
N PRO A 31 18.32 -9.61 -15.21
CA PRO A 31 18.35 -11.03 -14.98
C PRO A 31 16.90 -11.47 -14.74
N ASN A 32 16.46 -12.54 -15.42
CA ASN A 32 15.13 -13.14 -15.24
C ASN A 32 15.03 -13.58 -13.78
N ASP A 33 14.60 -12.69 -12.92
CA ASP A 33 14.29 -13.03 -11.54
C ASP A 33 13.08 -13.98 -11.60
N PRO A 34 13.16 -15.16 -10.98
CA PRO A 34 12.07 -16.12 -10.99
C PRO A 34 10.81 -15.47 -10.38
N ILE A 35 9.65 -15.77 -10.96
CA ILE A 35 8.39 -15.30 -10.40
C ILE A 35 8.24 -15.88 -8.99
N ARG A 36 8.05 -14.98 -8.04
CA ARG A 36 7.83 -15.32 -6.62
C ARG A 36 6.41 -14.98 -6.26
N VAL A 37 5.75 -15.89 -5.57
CA VAL A 37 4.41 -15.69 -5.03
C VAL A 37 4.44 -15.93 -3.54
N SER A 38 3.88 -15.03 -2.78
CA SER A 38 3.67 -15.19 -1.35
C SER A 38 2.35 -14.53 -0.93
N SER A 39 1.86 -14.87 0.24
CA SER A 39 0.67 -14.28 0.82
C SER A 39 1.08 -13.38 1.98
N TYR A 40 0.43 -12.24 2.13
CA TYR A 40 0.68 -11.29 3.22
C TYR A 40 0.50 -11.91 4.61
N LYS A 41 -0.48 -12.80 4.75
CA LYS A 41 -0.73 -13.51 6.01
C LYS A 41 0.12 -14.79 6.18
N GLY A 42 1.04 -15.06 5.26
CA GLY A 42 1.79 -16.30 5.24
C GLY A 42 1.05 -17.43 4.52
N SER A 43 1.50 -18.66 4.70
CA SER A 43 0.98 -19.83 3.98
C SER A 43 -0.22 -20.51 4.66
N SER A 44 -0.65 -20.02 5.83
CA SER A 44 -1.80 -20.55 6.56
C SER A 44 -2.86 -19.48 6.74
N LEU A 45 -4.11 -19.77 6.35
CA LEU A 45 -5.26 -18.90 6.50
C LEU A 45 -6.38 -19.66 7.23
N GLU A 46 -7.28 -18.92 7.88
CA GLU A 46 -8.51 -19.49 8.41
C GLU A 46 -9.65 -19.38 7.39
N VAL A 47 -10.64 -20.27 7.47
CA VAL A 47 -11.83 -20.19 6.62
C VAL A 47 -12.51 -18.82 6.80
N GLY A 48 -12.81 -18.15 5.71
CA GLY A 48 -13.37 -16.80 5.66
C GLY A 48 -12.31 -15.69 5.54
N GLU A 49 -11.04 -15.99 5.75
CA GLU A 49 -9.99 -14.99 5.63
C GLU A 49 -9.67 -14.64 4.17
N ARG A 50 -9.20 -13.39 4.01
CA ARG A 50 -8.66 -12.87 2.76
C ARG A 50 -7.21 -12.44 2.98
N SER A 51 -6.37 -12.68 2.00
CA SER A 51 -4.97 -12.24 2.03
C SER A 51 -4.53 -11.73 0.68
N GLY A 52 -3.92 -10.55 0.66
CA GLY A 52 -3.24 -10.05 -0.55
C GLY A 52 -2.12 -10.99 -0.97
N LEU A 53 -1.91 -11.14 -2.27
CA LEU A 53 -0.79 -11.87 -2.83
C LEU A 53 0.31 -10.88 -3.23
N ILE A 54 1.53 -11.20 -2.85
CA ILE A 54 2.73 -10.49 -3.26
C ILE A 54 3.34 -11.30 -4.39
N ILE A 55 3.39 -10.69 -5.58
CA ILE A 55 3.92 -11.33 -6.78
C ILE A 55 5.07 -10.47 -7.29
N GLY A 56 6.21 -11.07 -7.54
CA GLY A 56 7.39 -10.39 -8.07
C GLY A 56 8.02 -11.15 -9.23
N PRO A 57 8.76 -10.44 -10.10
CA PRO A 57 9.13 -9.02 -10.04
C PRO A 57 7.94 -8.07 -10.29
N SER A 58 7.98 -6.87 -9.70
CA SER A 58 6.94 -5.85 -9.85
C SER A 58 6.94 -5.24 -11.27
N GLY A 59 5.76 -4.72 -11.69
CA GLY A 59 5.63 -4.07 -13.00
C GLY A 59 5.36 -5.03 -14.16
N THR A 60 5.09 -6.30 -13.87
CA THR A 60 4.70 -7.33 -14.83
C THR A 60 3.22 -7.66 -14.65
N ASP A 61 2.49 -7.82 -15.74
CA ASP A 61 1.11 -8.32 -15.70
C ASP A 61 1.11 -9.84 -15.47
N TYR A 62 0.39 -10.25 -14.43
CA TYR A 62 0.25 -11.64 -14.05
C TYR A 62 -1.17 -12.13 -14.22
N THR A 63 -1.30 -13.39 -14.67
CA THR A 63 -2.51 -14.18 -14.50
C THR A 63 -2.32 -15.07 -13.27
N VAL A 64 -3.28 -15.03 -12.35
CA VAL A 64 -3.21 -15.82 -11.12
C VAL A 64 -4.34 -16.85 -11.10
N THR A 65 -4.00 -18.08 -10.76
CA THR A 65 -4.94 -19.20 -10.71
C THR A 65 -4.79 -19.96 -9.41
N SER A 66 -5.86 -20.62 -8.98
CA SER A 66 -5.86 -21.55 -7.85
C SER A 66 -6.06 -22.98 -8.37
N SER A 67 -5.32 -23.92 -7.82
CA SER A 67 -5.49 -25.35 -8.11
C SER A 67 -6.82 -25.91 -7.58
N ASN A 68 -7.42 -25.23 -6.58
CA ASN A 68 -8.71 -25.57 -6.01
C ASN A 68 -9.49 -24.31 -5.60
N PRO A 69 -10.28 -23.71 -6.52
CA PRO A 69 -11.03 -22.48 -6.25
C PRO A 69 -12.16 -22.63 -5.22
N ASP A 70 -12.56 -23.87 -4.92
CA ASP A 70 -13.56 -24.13 -3.87
C ASP A 70 -12.96 -24.04 -2.46
N MET A 71 -11.65 -24.24 -2.32
CA MET A 71 -10.92 -24.07 -1.07
C MET A 71 -10.33 -22.68 -0.96
N VAL A 72 -9.61 -22.25 -2.00
CA VAL A 72 -9.02 -20.91 -2.10
C VAL A 72 -9.36 -20.31 -3.46
N ALA A 73 -10.23 -19.32 -3.49
CA ALA A 73 -10.44 -18.53 -4.69
C ALA A 73 -9.38 -17.45 -4.80
N VAL A 74 -9.09 -17.02 -6.03
CA VAL A 74 -8.29 -15.83 -6.30
C VAL A 74 -9.14 -14.78 -6.99
N GLU A 75 -9.05 -13.55 -6.54
CA GLU A 75 -9.80 -12.41 -7.05
C GLU A 75 -8.82 -11.29 -7.40
N GLN A 76 -9.09 -10.60 -8.51
CA GLN A 76 -8.38 -9.38 -8.83
C GLN A 76 -9.17 -8.18 -8.33
N VAL A 77 -8.56 -7.41 -7.45
CA VAL A 77 -9.14 -6.18 -6.91
C VAL A 77 -8.25 -5.01 -7.32
N LEU A 78 -8.72 -4.19 -8.25
CA LEU A 78 -7.91 -3.17 -8.93
C LEU A 78 -6.66 -3.80 -9.58
N SER A 79 -5.47 -3.42 -9.14
CA SER A 79 -4.18 -3.95 -9.63
C SER A 79 -3.62 -5.10 -8.78
N PHE A 80 -4.37 -5.57 -7.77
CA PHE A 80 -3.88 -6.54 -6.81
C PHE A 80 -4.62 -7.86 -6.92
N TRP A 81 -3.92 -8.93 -6.55
CA TRP A 81 -4.50 -10.26 -6.42
C TRP A 81 -4.72 -10.61 -4.96
N VAL A 82 -5.85 -11.22 -4.67
CA VAL A 82 -6.28 -11.59 -3.31
C VAL A 82 -6.66 -13.06 -3.29
N ALA A 83 -6.11 -13.81 -2.35
CA ALA A 83 -6.56 -15.15 -2.01
C ALA A 83 -7.71 -15.07 -1.01
N VAL A 84 -8.77 -15.83 -1.25
CA VAL A 84 -9.97 -15.92 -0.42
C VAL A 84 -10.12 -17.35 0.07
N ALA A 85 -9.96 -17.58 1.36
CA ALA A 85 -10.09 -18.88 2.01
C ALA A 85 -11.58 -19.25 2.16
N LYS A 86 -12.06 -20.26 1.44
CA LYS A 86 -13.47 -20.66 1.42
C LYS A 86 -13.76 -21.91 2.25
N ALA A 87 -12.86 -22.88 2.23
CA ALA A 87 -13.03 -24.15 2.92
C ALA A 87 -11.67 -24.69 3.38
N GLU A 88 -11.70 -25.57 4.38
CA GLU A 88 -10.49 -26.26 4.88
C GLU A 88 -9.83 -27.09 3.79
N GLY A 89 -8.50 -27.11 3.81
CA GLY A 89 -7.68 -27.86 2.88
C GLY A 89 -6.48 -27.07 2.39
N SER A 90 -5.95 -27.45 1.24
CA SER A 90 -4.81 -26.75 0.64
C SER A 90 -5.06 -26.49 -0.84
N ALA A 91 -4.58 -25.35 -1.32
CA ALA A 91 -4.55 -25.03 -2.74
C ALA A 91 -3.21 -24.40 -3.10
N GLU A 92 -2.69 -24.74 -4.28
CA GLU A 92 -1.56 -24.04 -4.87
C GLU A 92 -2.06 -22.85 -5.67
N ILE A 93 -1.51 -21.69 -5.37
CA ILE A 93 -1.77 -20.45 -6.08
C ILE A 93 -0.59 -20.20 -7.01
N THR A 94 -0.86 -20.14 -8.30
CA THR A 94 0.15 -19.95 -9.34
C THR A 94 -0.04 -18.63 -10.04
N ALA A 95 1.02 -17.82 -10.11
CA ALA A 95 1.10 -16.64 -10.95
C ALA A 95 1.94 -16.93 -12.19
N SER A 96 1.47 -16.54 -13.36
CA SER A 96 2.18 -16.67 -14.63
C SER A 96 2.19 -15.36 -15.41
N ASN A 97 3.27 -15.10 -16.14
CA ASN A 97 3.38 -13.96 -17.03
C ASN A 97 3.05 -14.35 -18.50
N SER A 98 3.08 -13.38 -19.38
CA SER A 98 2.80 -13.58 -20.83
C SER A 98 3.82 -14.45 -21.56
N THR A 99 5.01 -14.67 -20.98
CA THR A 99 6.07 -15.53 -21.54
C THR A 99 5.95 -16.99 -21.11
N GLY A 100 5.01 -17.31 -20.20
CA GLY A 100 4.77 -18.65 -19.67
C GLY A 100 5.65 -19.01 -18.46
N GLU A 101 6.46 -18.10 -17.97
CA GLU A 101 7.14 -18.26 -16.70
C GLU A 101 6.11 -18.21 -15.57
N HIS A 102 6.33 -18.99 -14.52
CA HIS A 102 5.41 -19.07 -13.40
C HIS A 102 6.13 -19.26 -12.07
N GLY A 103 5.44 -18.88 -11.01
CA GLY A 103 5.82 -19.15 -9.62
C GLY A 103 4.58 -19.48 -8.82
N SER A 104 4.73 -20.19 -7.72
CA SER A 104 3.58 -20.60 -6.92
C SER A 104 3.83 -20.55 -5.42
N VAL A 105 2.74 -20.54 -4.67
CA VAL A 105 2.69 -20.69 -3.22
C VAL A 105 1.56 -21.64 -2.85
N THR A 106 1.82 -22.55 -1.92
CA THR A 106 0.75 -23.39 -1.35
C THR A 106 0.16 -22.67 -0.13
N LEU A 107 -1.16 -22.46 -0.16
CA LEU A 107 -1.92 -21.98 0.98
C LEU A 107 -2.67 -23.13 1.62
N THR A 108 -2.55 -23.23 2.96
CA THR A 108 -3.27 -24.20 3.79
C THR A 108 -4.35 -23.47 4.54
N ILE A 109 -5.58 -23.95 4.42
CA ILE A 109 -6.74 -23.36 5.08
C ILE A 109 -7.11 -24.26 6.26
N CYS A 110 -7.03 -23.69 7.43
CA CYS A 110 -7.44 -24.34 8.69
C CYS A 110 -8.87 -23.99 9.02
N SER A 111 -9.53 -24.82 9.81
CA SER A 111 -10.78 -24.43 10.48
C SER A 111 -10.58 -23.07 11.10
N ALA A 112 -11.53 -22.17 10.89
CA ALA A 112 -11.60 -21.00 11.77
C ALA A 112 -11.57 -21.57 13.18
N THR A 113 -10.52 -21.28 13.95
CA THR A 113 -10.52 -21.55 15.38
C THR A 113 -11.84 -20.94 15.85
N PRO A 114 -12.78 -21.69 16.46
CA PRO A 114 -13.97 -21.04 16.92
C PRO A 114 -13.48 -19.90 17.78
N ALA A 115 -13.63 -18.68 17.26
CA ALA A 115 -13.42 -17.51 18.07
C ALA A 115 -14.19 -17.85 19.32
N VAL A 116 -13.48 -17.98 20.43
CA VAL A 116 -14.17 -18.02 21.72
C VAL A 116 -15.07 -16.84 21.56
N SER A 117 -16.36 -17.13 21.40
CA SER A 117 -17.36 -16.12 21.22
C SER A 117 -17.31 -15.31 22.51
N GLU A 118 -16.38 -14.40 22.55
CA GLU A 118 -16.53 -13.22 23.35
C GLU A 118 -17.72 -12.54 22.71
N SER A 119 -18.85 -12.87 23.29
CA SER A 119 -20.12 -12.25 23.04
C SER A 119 -19.86 -10.76 22.80
N PRO A 120 -20.43 -10.15 21.76
CA PRO A 120 -20.36 -8.71 21.59
C PRO A 120 -21.31 -8.10 22.63
N ASN A 121 -20.96 -8.24 23.89
CA ASN A 121 -21.72 -7.67 24.99
C ASN A 121 -20.80 -7.40 26.19
N SER A 122 -19.86 -6.62 25.97
CA SER A 122 -19.29 -5.67 26.91
C SER A 122 -18.87 -4.52 26.01
N GLY A 123 -19.36 -3.31 26.30
CA GLY A 123 -18.88 -2.14 25.63
C GLY A 123 -17.37 -2.12 25.75
N ASP A 124 -16.70 -2.77 24.81
CA ASP A 124 -15.28 -2.61 24.61
C ASP A 124 -15.09 -1.14 24.38
N SER A 125 -14.73 -0.46 25.44
CA SER A 125 -14.01 0.79 25.32
C SER A 125 -12.83 0.43 24.42
N ILE A 126 -13.02 0.68 23.11
CA ILE A 126 -11.90 0.70 22.15
C ILE A 126 -10.83 1.42 22.90
N GLY A 127 -9.71 0.74 23.17
CA GLY A 127 -8.67 1.32 24.01
C GLY A 127 -8.12 2.55 23.33
N LEU A 128 -8.81 3.67 23.48
CA LEU A 128 -8.41 4.98 22.91
C LEU A 128 -6.99 5.33 23.27
N THR A 129 -6.48 4.70 24.34
CA THR A 129 -5.12 4.83 24.83
C THR A 129 -4.15 3.78 24.26
N ASP A 130 -4.65 2.76 23.55
CA ASP A 130 -3.81 1.72 22.99
C ASP A 130 -2.87 2.33 21.96
N ASN A 131 -1.57 2.10 22.14
CA ASN A 131 -0.52 2.62 21.29
C ASN A 131 -0.61 4.14 21.03
N LEU A 132 -1.15 4.92 21.98
CA LEU A 132 -1.42 6.35 21.79
C LEU A 132 -0.16 7.15 21.42
N GLU A 133 0.98 6.84 22.03
CA GLU A 133 2.26 7.49 21.70
C GLU A 133 2.66 7.25 20.25
N ILE A 134 2.51 6.02 19.76
CA ILE A 134 2.80 5.68 18.34
C ILE A 134 1.83 6.44 17.42
N ARG A 135 0.57 6.47 17.77
CA ARG A 135 -0.49 7.15 17.00
C ARG A 135 -0.25 8.66 16.93
N GLN A 136 0.14 9.28 18.03
CA GLN A 136 0.50 10.71 18.08
C GLN A 136 1.72 11.01 17.23
N GLU A 137 2.74 10.16 17.29
CA GLU A 137 3.94 10.31 16.45
C GLU A 137 3.64 10.14 14.97
N MET A 138 2.77 9.19 14.59
CA MET A 138 2.30 9.06 13.20
C MET A 138 1.64 10.35 12.71
N ILE A 139 0.71 10.93 13.48
CA ILE A 139 0.04 12.19 13.12
C ILE A 139 1.05 13.31 12.96
N ARG A 140 2.02 13.39 13.86
CA ARG A 140 3.09 14.40 13.78
C ARG A 140 3.90 14.27 12.49
N LEU A 141 4.30 13.06 12.12
CA LEU A 141 5.05 12.77 10.89
C LEU A 141 4.23 13.05 9.63
N ILE A 142 2.96 12.67 9.63
CA ILE A 142 2.04 12.95 8.52
C ILE A 142 1.87 14.46 8.35
N ASN A 143 1.65 15.20 9.44
CA ASN A 143 1.52 16.64 9.39
C ASN A 143 2.81 17.35 8.96
N GLN A 144 3.98 16.84 9.35
CA GLN A 144 5.26 17.33 8.81
C GLN A 144 5.35 17.10 7.30
N THR A 145 4.93 15.92 6.81
CA THR A 145 4.91 15.60 5.39
C THR A 145 3.95 16.52 4.65
N ARG A 146 2.76 16.77 5.17
CA ARG A 146 1.79 17.71 4.61
C ARG A 146 2.37 19.12 4.50
N LYS A 147 2.94 19.62 5.57
CA LYS A 147 3.58 20.95 5.60
C LYS A 147 4.73 21.06 4.60
N ALA A 148 5.57 20.03 4.48
CA ALA A 148 6.66 20.00 3.51
C ALA A 148 6.17 20.03 2.05
N ASN A 149 4.93 19.61 1.81
CA ASN A 149 4.27 19.63 0.49
C ASN A 149 3.30 20.80 0.30
N GLY A 150 3.34 21.79 1.20
CA GLY A 150 2.54 23.03 1.06
C GLY A 150 1.05 22.88 1.36
N VAL A 151 0.63 21.79 2.02
CA VAL A 151 -0.75 21.58 2.46
C VAL A 151 -0.88 21.77 3.98
N PRO A 152 -2.04 22.26 4.48
CA PRO A 152 -2.26 22.51 5.89
C PRO A 152 -2.11 21.23 6.74
N GLU A 153 -1.63 21.39 7.96
CA GLU A 153 -1.69 20.35 8.99
C GLU A 153 -3.15 20.03 9.32
N LEU A 154 -3.44 18.78 9.66
CA LEU A 154 -4.77 18.30 10.01
C LEU A 154 -4.93 18.22 11.54
N PRO A 155 -5.99 18.80 12.10
CA PRO A 155 -6.38 18.56 13.46
C PRO A 155 -6.85 17.11 13.65
N VAL A 156 -6.69 16.59 14.85
CA VAL A 156 -7.15 15.25 15.22
C VAL A 156 -8.67 15.21 15.30
N SER A 157 -9.26 14.20 14.67
CA SER A 157 -10.66 13.84 14.82
C SER A 157 -10.77 12.63 15.75
N GLU A 158 -11.45 12.77 16.88
CA GLU A 158 -11.68 11.66 17.81
C GLU A 158 -12.48 10.53 17.12
N ALA A 159 -13.48 10.89 16.34
CA ALA A 159 -14.26 9.91 15.58
C ALA A 159 -13.38 9.09 14.63
N LEU A 160 -12.51 9.74 13.83
CA LEU A 160 -11.61 9.04 12.93
C LEU A 160 -10.49 8.28 13.69
N MET A 161 -10.06 8.76 14.85
CA MET A 161 -9.14 8.01 15.71
C MET A 161 -9.75 6.68 16.18
N ASN A 162 -11.04 6.70 16.55
CA ASN A 162 -11.78 5.53 16.98
C ASN A 162 -12.00 4.56 15.83
N ALA A 163 -12.44 5.04 14.68
CA ALA A 163 -12.63 4.25 13.47
C ALA A 163 -11.33 3.57 13.02
N ALA A 164 -10.24 4.33 12.94
CA ALA A 164 -8.93 3.81 12.55
C ALA A 164 -8.41 2.75 13.55
N GLN A 165 -8.61 2.97 14.87
CA GLN A 165 -8.21 1.99 15.88
C GLN A 165 -9.05 0.72 15.78
N LEU A 166 -10.36 0.82 15.58
CA LEU A 166 -11.22 -0.34 15.36
C LEU A 166 -10.76 -1.14 14.13
N CYS A 167 -10.46 -0.47 13.01
CA CYS A 167 -9.99 -1.12 11.80
C CYS A 167 -8.63 -1.79 12.01
N SER A 168 -7.70 -1.16 12.72
CA SER A 168 -6.41 -1.78 13.04
C SER A 168 -6.56 -2.99 13.96
N ASN A 169 -7.50 -2.97 14.92
CA ASN A 169 -7.79 -4.09 15.84
C ASN A 169 -8.36 -5.31 15.11
N ARG A 170 -9.04 -5.09 13.97
CA ARG A 170 -9.49 -6.18 13.10
C ARG A 170 -8.34 -6.86 12.37
N ARG A 171 -7.13 -6.26 12.40
CA ARG A 171 -5.90 -6.78 11.81
C ARG A 171 -6.04 -7.11 10.31
N TYR A 172 -6.80 -6.29 9.60
CA TYR A 172 -6.92 -6.41 8.16
C TYR A 172 -5.57 -6.17 7.48
N THR A 173 -5.28 -6.98 6.49
CA THR A 173 -4.10 -6.83 5.62
C THR A 173 -4.47 -6.22 4.26
N TRP A 174 -5.73 -5.88 4.09
CA TRP A 174 -6.36 -5.34 2.90
C TRP A 174 -7.51 -4.40 3.28
N HIS A 175 -7.81 -3.43 2.43
CA HIS A 175 -8.93 -2.53 2.63
C HIS A 175 -10.28 -3.24 2.57
N HIS A 176 -11.13 -2.95 3.53
CA HIS A 176 -12.50 -3.42 3.64
C HIS A 176 -13.43 -2.21 3.65
N ALA A 177 -13.59 -1.57 2.47
CA ALA A 177 -14.27 -0.29 2.35
C ALA A 177 -15.66 -0.22 3.01
N PRO A 178 -16.54 -1.24 2.94
CA PRO A 178 -17.80 -1.23 3.68
C PRO A 178 -17.61 -1.14 5.19
N GLU A 179 -16.72 -1.95 5.75
CA GLU A 179 -16.46 -2.02 7.20
C GLU A 179 -15.72 -0.78 7.70
N GLU A 180 -14.83 -0.21 6.87
CA GLU A 180 -14.11 1.04 7.15
C GLU A 180 -15.08 2.23 7.14
N GLY A 181 -15.95 2.30 6.14
CA GLY A 181 -16.99 3.32 6.06
C GLY A 181 -18.00 3.25 7.19
N GLN A 182 -18.43 2.04 7.55
CA GLN A 182 -19.32 1.83 8.68
C GLN A 182 -18.65 2.20 10.00
N ALA A 183 -17.37 1.83 10.19
CA ALA A 183 -16.62 2.20 11.39
C ALA A 183 -16.50 3.72 11.56
N ALA A 184 -16.28 4.47 10.48
CA ALA A 184 -16.23 5.93 10.52
C ALA A 184 -17.60 6.52 10.90
N ALA A 185 -18.68 6.02 10.30
CA ALA A 185 -20.04 6.48 10.58
C ALA A 185 -20.46 6.17 12.03
N ASP A 186 -20.24 4.95 12.50
CA ASP A 186 -20.57 4.51 13.87
C ASP A 186 -19.78 5.31 14.92
N ALA A 187 -18.54 5.70 14.59
CA ALA A 187 -17.73 6.57 15.45
C ALA A 187 -18.16 8.05 15.43
N GLY A 188 -19.11 8.43 14.57
CA GLY A 188 -19.65 9.78 14.49
C GLY A 188 -19.04 10.65 13.39
N TYR A 189 -18.34 10.07 12.41
CA TYR A 189 -17.84 10.76 11.22
C TYR A 189 -18.67 10.33 9.98
N PRO A 190 -19.72 11.09 9.59
CA PRO A 190 -20.65 10.64 8.55
C PRO A 190 -20.22 10.99 7.12
N TYR A 191 -19.10 11.69 6.97
CA TYR A 191 -18.61 12.13 5.67
C TYR A 191 -17.65 11.12 5.05
N GLY A 192 -17.33 11.31 3.78
CA GLY A 192 -16.29 10.53 3.11
C GLY A 192 -14.89 10.83 3.65
N PHE A 193 -13.99 9.95 3.41
CA PHE A 193 -12.61 10.05 3.86
C PHE A 193 -11.68 9.39 2.83
N GLY A 194 -10.39 9.73 2.91
CA GLY A 194 -9.31 8.92 2.33
C GLY A 194 -8.69 8.07 3.42
N ASP A 195 -8.21 6.89 3.07
CA ASP A 195 -7.62 5.97 4.01
C ASP A 195 -6.33 5.34 3.47
N ASN A 196 -5.44 5.01 4.39
CA ASN A 196 -4.22 4.25 4.13
C ASN A 196 -4.12 3.12 5.14
N LEU A 197 -3.72 1.96 4.63
CA LEU A 197 -3.39 0.78 5.43
C LEU A 197 -1.94 0.39 5.17
N THR A 198 -1.21 0.00 6.22
CA THR A 198 0.07 -0.71 6.09
C THR A 198 0.22 -1.74 7.19
N VAL A 199 0.84 -2.87 6.84
CA VAL A 199 1.12 -3.98 7.76
C VAL A 199 2.57 -4.39 7.56
N PHE A 200 3.29 -4.62 8.66
CA PHE A 200 4.69 -5.02 8.62
C PHE A 200 5.08 -5.83 9.87
N THR A 201 6.14 -6.63 9.74
CA THR A 201 6.73 -7.34 10.87
C THR A 201 7.59 -6.40 11.72
N GLY A 202 7.55 -6.61 13.03
CA GLY A 202 8.26 -5.80 14.01
C GLY A 202 7.38 -4.74 14.66
N THR A 203 7.79 -4.31 15.83
CA THR A 203 7.05 -3.34 16.67
C THR A 203 7.84 -2.07 16.94
N ALA A 204 9.16 -2.11 16.68
CA ALA A 204 10.03 -0.96 16.91
C ALA A 204 9.85 0.12 15.83
N ASN A 205 9.91 1.39 16.22
CA ASN A 205 9.79 2.54 15.32
C ASN A 205 8.54 2.51 14.43
N ALA A 206 7.46 1.95 14.93
CA ALA A 206 6.26 1.65 14.15
C ALA A 206 5.68 2.88 13.44
N ALA A 207 5.70 4.05 14.08
CA ALA A 207 5.22 5.30 13.48
C ALA A 207 6.01 5.69 12.23
N HIS A 208 7.34 5.67 12.31
CA HIS A 208 8.21 5.98 11.18
C HIS A 208 8.04 4.95 10.05
N HIS A 209 8.02 3.65 10.40
CA HIS A 209 7.84 2.59 9.42
C HIS A 209 6.53 2.74 8.63
N ALA A 210 5.43 3.01 9.33
CA ALA A 210 4.13 3.20 8.68
C ALA A 210 4.13 4.40 7.74
N VAL A 211 4.61 5.56 8.22
CA VAL A 211 4.62 6.79 7.43
C VAL A 211 5.58 6.70 6.25
N ASP A 212 6.76 6.09 6.43
CA ASP A 212 7.72 5.86 5.35
C ASP A 212 7.14 4.93 4.26
N ASN A 213 6.42 3.87 4.65
CA ASN A 213 5.72 3.00 3.71
C ASN A 213 4.72 3.79 2.85
N TRP A 214 3.97 4.70 3.48
CA TRP A 214 2.99 5.53 2.77
C TRP A 214 3.64 6.62 1.91
N ILE A 215 4.75 7.22 2.36
CA ILE A 215 5.52 8.19 1.57
C ILE A 215 6.06 7.54 0.30
N ASN A 216 6.56 6.30 0.39
CA ASN A 216 7.14 5.57 -0.72
C ASN A 216 6.11 4.91 -1.65
N SER A 217 4.82 5.02 -1.35
CA SER A 217 3.71 4.51 -2.17
C SER A 217 2.91 5.67 -2.77
N PRO A 218 2.94 5.88 -4.10
CA PRO A 218 2.33 7.05 -4.73
C PRO A 218 0.85 7.27 -4.37
N GLY A 219 0.05 6.20 -4.32
CA GLY A 219 -1.37 6.28 -3.95
C GLY A 219 -1.58 6.71 -2.49
N HIS A 220 -0.88 6.06 -1.57
CA HIS A 220 -0.92 6.40 -0.15
C HIS A 220 -0.39 7.80 0.12
N PHE A 221 0.68 8.20 -0.57
CA PHE A 221 1.23 9.55 -0.46
C PHE A 221 0.21 10.61 -0.88
N GLN A 222 -0.47 10.41 -2.02
CA GLN A 222 -1.52 11.35 -2.47
C GLN A 222 -2.66 11.46 -1.46
N THR A 223 -3.08 10.36 -0.83
CA THR A 223 -4.07 10.38 0.24
C THR A 223 -3.58 11.19 1.44
N MET A 224 -2.31 11.01 1.85
CA MET A 224 -1.73 11.76 2.97
C MET A 224 -1.72 13.28 2.74
N ILE A 225 -1.44 13.72 1.53
CA ILE A 225 -1.30 15.15 1.20
C ILE A 225 -2.51 15.74 0.48
N ASP A 226 -3.65 15.06 0.48
CA ASP A 226 -4.87 15.57 -0.16
C ASP A 226 -5.30 16.90 0.50
N PRO A 227 -5.34 18.01 -0.28
CA PRO A 227 -5.68 19.32 0.26
C PRO A 227 -7.17 19.47 0.63
N ARG A 228 -8.02 18.53 0.21
CA ARG A 228 -9.46 18.53 0.52
C ARG A 228 -9.75 18.06 1.95
N CYS A 229 -8.79 17.43 2.59
CA CYS A 229 -8.95 16.89 3.94
C CYS A 229 -8.86 18.00 4.99
N ASP A 230 -9.66 17.86 6.06
CA ASP A 230 -9.75 18.82 7.17
C ASP A 230 -9.44 18.22 8.55
N CYS A 231 -9.39 16.91 8.68
CA CYS A 231 -9.06 16.23 9.94
C CYS A 231 -8.42 14.87 9.70
N ILE A 232 -7.85 14.30 10.76
CA ILE A 232 -7.12 13.03 10.71
C ILE A 232 -7.41 12.15 11.91
N GLY A 233 -7.43 10.85 11.69
CA GLY A 233 -7.34 9.83 12.73
C GLY A 233 -6.44 8.69 12.30
N VAL A 234 -5.74 8.09 13.25
CA VAL A 234 -4.87 6.93 13.02
C VAL A 234 -5.10 5.85 14.06
N GLY A 235 -4.95 4.60 13.65
CA GLY A 235 -5.03 3.42 14.50
C GLY A 235 -3.78 2.57 14.38
N VAL A 236 -3.36 1.96 15.49
CA VAL A 236 -2.22 1.05 15.54
C VAL A 236 -2.52 -0.13 16.43
N THR A 237 -2.37 -1.32 15.90
CA THR A 237 -2.44 -2.57 16.67
C THR A 237 -1.15 -3.35 16.45
N GLN A 238 -0.54 -3.80 17.55
CA GLN A 238 0.62 -4.67 17.54
C GLN A 238 0.20 -6.03 18.10
N TYR A 239 0.32 -7.06 17.29
CA TYR A 239 -0.10 -8.40 17.65
C TYR A 239 0.85 -9.43 17.04
N ASP A 240 1.34 -10.36 17.84
CA ASP A 240 2.24 -11.44 17.44
C ASP A 240 3.45 -10.99 16.59
N GLY A 241 4.09 -9.89 17.00
CA GLY A 241 5.25 -9.33 16.30
C GLY A 241 4.91 -8.62 14.99
N ILE A 242 3.64 -8.43 14.66
CA ILE A 242 3.15 -7.73 13.48
C ILE A 242 2.52 -6.41 13.92
N THR A 243 2.74 -5.36 13.14
CA THR A 243 2.12 -4.05 13.35
C THR A 243 1.14 -3.76 12.20
N TYR A 244 -0.07 -3.38 12.58
CA TYR A 244 -1.17 -3.00 11.70
C TYR A 244 -1.45 -1.51 11.91
N CYS A 245 -1.36 -0.71 10.85
CA CYS A 245 -1.56 0.73 10.94
C CYS A 245 -2.62 1.18 9.95
N TYR A 246 -3.56 2.00 10.43
CA TYR A 246 -4.56 2.70 9.64
C TYR A 246 -4.40 4.21 9.77
N MET A 247 -4.70 4.94 8.71
CA MET A 247 -4.90 6.38 8.69
C MET A 247 -6.21 6.67 7.99
N PHE A 248 -7.04 7.51 8.57
CA PHE A 248 -8.18 8.13 7.93
C PHE A 248 -7.99 9.64 7.89
N VAL A 249 -8.20 10.25 6.73
CA VAL A 249 -8.21 11.70 6.54
C VAL A 249 -9.59 12.13 6.04
N GLY A 250 -10.27 12.93 6.83
CA GLY A 250 -11.67 13.30 6.60
C GLY A 250 -11.80 14.31 5.46
N ILE A 251 -12.78 14.09 4.57
CA ILE A 251 -13.13 14.97 3.46
C ILE A 251 -14.51 15.56 3.75
N PRO A 252 -14.59 16.79 4.25
CA PRO A 252 -15.86 17.41 4.62
C PRO A 252 -16.79 17.55 3.42
N ASN A 253 -18.10 17.47 3.67
CA ASN A 253 -19.16 17.60 2.66
C ASN A 253 -19.11 16.55 1.52
N SER A 254 -18.33 15.50 1.68
CA SER A 254 -18.36 14.34 0.79
C SER A 254 -19.29 13.24 1.35
N VAL A 255 -19.66 12.28 0.51
CA VAL A 255 -20.58 11.20 0.91
C VAL A 255 -19.76 10.00 1.36
N ASN A 256 -20.11 9.48 2.55
CA ASN A 256 -19.72 8.13 2.93
C ASN A 256 -20.79 7.16 2.39
N PHE A 257 -20.45 6.38 1.38
CA PHE A 257 -21.39 5.46 0.73
C PHE A 257 -21.78 4.25 1.58
N TYR A 258 -21.13 4.07 2.73
CA TYR A 258 -21.31 2.93 3.63
C TYR A 258 -21.87 3.34 5.01
N ALA A 259 -22.23 4.62 5.15
CA ALA A 259 -22.83 5.15 6.39
C ALA A 259 -24.33 4.90 6.44
#